data_684ef9591382817f22ce722d33ec9702
#
_entry.id   684ef9591382817f22ce722d33ec9702
#
_cell.length_a   1.000
_cell.length_b   1.000
_cell.length_c   1.000
_cell.angle_alpha   90.00
_cell.angle_beta   90.00
_cell.angle_gamma   90.00
#
_symmetry.space_group_name_H-M   'P 1'
#
loop_
_entity.id
_entity.type
_entity.pdbx_description
1 polymer ?
#
loop_
_entity_poly.entity_id
_entity_poly.type
_entity_poly.pdbx_seq_one_letter_code
_entity_poly.pdbx_strand_id
1 'polypeptide(L)'
;MIDKKRYENALAFAAKKHEGQFRIGGLPYITHPVAVAGIVKEKGGDTDAVITALFHDLLEDTDATEEEILFFGNKKILHSVKLLTKQSNYVMQNYVEGIRKDAAAFLVKGADRLHNLRSAVCADTEFKRRYIYETIDWYLDFLPEIPSAVKELAQTLDVPLKDLPFIYEPIENWKI
;
A
#
# COMPACT_ATOMS: atom_id res chain seq x y z
N MET A 1 6.60 8.03 -20.03
CA MET A 1 7.36 9.10 -19.31
C MET A 1 6.41 9.76 -18.33
N ILE A 2 6.82 10.02 -17.07
CA ILE A 2 5.98 10.67 -16.07
C ILE A 2 5.89 12.17 -16.36
N ASP A 3 4.65 12.71 -16.34
CA ASP A 3 4.42 14.15 -16.42
C ASP A 3 4.89 14.81 -15.12
N LYS A 4 6.03 15.51 -15.21
CA LYS A 4 6.72 16.10 -14.07
C LYS A 4 5.86 17.16 -13.37
N LYS A 5 5.17 18.03 -14.13
CA LYS A 5 4.36 19.11 -13.55
C LYS A 5 3.14 18.56 -12.80
N ARG A 6 2.46 17.57 -13.37
CA ARG A 6 1.33 16.91 -12.69
C ARG A 6 1.80 16.21 -11.41
N TYR A 7 2.94 15.51 -11.47
CA TYR A 7 3.53 14.86 -10.30
C TYR A 7 3.87 15.86 -9.19
N GLU A 8 4.54 16.98 -9.52
CA GLU A 8 4.92 18.00 -8.54
C GLU A 8 3.70 18.63 -7.86
N ASN A 9 2.64 18.93 -8.62
CA ASN A 9 1.39 19.46 -8.07
C ASN A 9 0.69 18.45 -7.14
N ALA A 10 0.62 17.19 -7.55
CA ALA A 10 0.04 16.11 -6.76
C ALA A 10 0.83 15.85 -5.48
N LEU A 11 2.17 15.86 -5.55
CA LEU A 11 3.03 15.71 -4.38
C LEU A 11 2.83 16.85 -3.38
N ALA A 12 2.79 18.10 -3.84
CA ALA A 12 2.56 19.26 -2.98
C ALA A 12 1.20 19.17 -2.27
N PHE A 13 0.15 18.75 -2.98
CA PHE A 13 -1.17 18.53 -2.41
C PHE A 13 -1.16 17.41 -1.35
N ALA A 14 -0.62 16.23 -1.67
CA ALA A 14 -0.54 15.12 -0.74
C ALA A 14 0.29 15.46 0.51
N ALA A 15 1.43 16.16 0.33
CA ALA A 15 2.28 16.61 1.44
C ALA A 15 1.54 17.56 2.39
N LYS A 16 0.74 18.47 1.85
CA LYS A 16 -0.08 19.39 2.65
C LYS A 16 -1.15 18.64 3.44
N LYS A 17 -1.83 17.65 2.84
CA LYS A 17 -2.87 16.86 3.51
C LYS A 17 -2.33 15.95 4.62
N HIS A 18 -1.14 15.42 4.47
CA HIS A 18 -0.44 14.62 5.49
C HIS A 18 0.41 15.45 6.47
N GLU A 19 0.30 16.79 6.44
CA GLU A 19 1.07 17.65 7.34
C GLU A 19 0.78 17.33 8.81
N GLY A 20 1.84 17.17 9.61
CA GLY A 20 1.72 16.81 11.02
C GLY A 20 1.48 15.33 11.31
N GLN A 21 1.31 14.48 10.30
CA GLN A 21 1.22 13.03 10.47
C GLN A 21 2.60 12.36 10.40
N PHE A 22 2.79 11.29 11.20
CA PHE A 22 4.05 10.56 11.29
C PHE A 22 3.84 9.05 11.14
N ARG A 23 4.82 8.36 10.58
CA ARG A 23 4.92 6.90 10.50
C ARG A 23 5.38 6.30 11.83
N ILE A 24 5.16 4.98 12.01
CA ILE A 24 5.89 4.20 13.00
C ILE A 24 7.38 4.40 12.75
N GLY A 25 8.12 4.91 13.77
CA GLY A 25 9.53 5.27 13.61
C GLY A 25 9.78 6.78 13.43
N GLY A 26 8.73 7.63 13.42
CA GLY A 26 8.83 9.09 13.54
C GLY A 26 9.11 9.87 12.24
N LEU A 27 9.19 9.20 11.09
CA LEU A 27 9.31 9.89 9.80
C LEU A 27 7.99 10.57 9.40
N PRO A 28 8.01 11.75 8.73
CA PRO A 28 6.80 12.34 8.17
C PRO A 28 6.02 11.36 7.29
N TYR A 29 4.69 11.31 7.44
CA TYR A 29 3.86 10.32 6.76
C TYR A 29 4.02 10.35 5.24
N ILE A 30 4.17 11.54 4.64
CA ILE A 30 4.34 11.72 3.18
C ILE A 30 5.49 10.88 2.60
N THR A 31 6.48 10.47 3.40
CA THR A 31 7.57 9.60 2.94
C THR A 31 7.06 8.26 2.45
N HIS A 32 5.92 7.76 2.99
CA HIS A 32 5.29 6.52 2.55
C HIS A 32 4.65 6.64 1.15
N PRO A 33 3.70 7.55 0.88
CA PRO A 33 3.16 7.74 -0.45
C PRO A 33 4.23 8.00 -1.52
N VAL A 34 5.29 8.74 -1.18
CA VAL A 34 6.42 8.98 -2.10
C VAL A 34 7.17 7.69 -2.41
N ALA A 35 7.44 6.85 -1.40
CA ALA A 35 8.10 5.56 -1.61
C ALA A 35 7.23 4.61 -2.45
N VAL A 36 5.91 4.54 -2.17
CA VAL A 36 4.94 3.76 -2.96
C VAL A 36 4.92 4.25 -4.42
N ALA A 37 4.87 5.56 -4.65
CA ALA A 37 4.93 6.15 -5.99
C ALA A 37 6.24 5.81 -6.72
N GLY A 38 7.37 5.74 -5.99
CA GLY A 38 8.65 5.27 -6.50
C GLY A 38 8.58 3.83 -7.00
N ILE A 39 8.05 2.91 -6.20
CA ILE A 39 7.88 1.50 -6.58
C ILE A 39 6.94 1.38 -7.81
N VAL A 40 5.80 2.08 -7.80
CA VAL A 40 4.85 2.09 -8.94
C VAL A 40 5.55 2.54 -10.22
N LYS A 41 6.35 3.59 -10.17
CA LYS A 41 7.15 4.09 -11.30
C LYS A 41 8.17 3.05 -11.79
N GLU A 42 8.91 2.40 -10.88
CA GLU A 42 9.88 1.35 -11.20
C GLU A 42 9.22 0.14 -11.87
N LYS A 43 7.98 -0.18 -11.50
CA LYS A 43 7.17 -1.24 -12.11
C LYS A 43 6.49 -0.83 -13.42
N GLY A 44 6.81 0.34 -13.96
CA GLY A 44 6.30 0.80 -15.25
C GLY A 44 4.94 1.49 -15.19
N GLY A 45 4.46 1.85 -14.00
CA GLY A 45 3.23 2.65 -13.83
C GLY A 45 3.31 3.97 -14.60
N ASP A 46 2.20 4.37 -15.21
CA ASP A 46 2.08 5.64 -15.89
C ASP A 46 1.90 6.82 -14.91
N THR A 47 1.74 8.04 -15.43
CA THR A 47 1.56 9.22 -14.59
C THR A 47 0.35 9.11 -13.67
N ASP A 48 -0.76 8.54 -14.16
CA ASP A 48 -1.98 8.41 -13.37
C ASP A 48 -1.80 7.39 -12.23
N ALA A 49 -1.15 6.26 -12.47
CA ALA A 49 -0.82 5.28 -11.45
C ALA A 49 0.12 5.84 -10.38
N VAL A 50 1.15 6.61 -10.79
CA VAL A 50 2.09 7.26 -9.86
C VAL A 50 1.39 8.31 -8.98
N ILE A 51 0.46 9.10 -9.56
CA ILE A 51 -0.33 10.07 -8.78
C ILE A 51 -1.35 9.34 -7.89
N THR A 52 -1.96 8.24 -8.35
CA THR A 52 -2.80 7.38 -7.50
C THR A 52 -2.03 6.91 -6.27
N ALA A 53 -0.76 6.54 -6.44
CA ALA A 53 0.10 6.15 -5.31
C ALA A 53 0.36 7.29 -4.33
N LEU A 54 0.48 8.54 -4.79
CA LEU A 54 0.58 9.71 -3.89
C LEU A 54 -0.71 9.95 -3.10
N PHE A 55 -1.86 9.55 -3.64
CA PHE A 55 -3.19 9.86 -3.09
C PHE A 55 -3.87 8.68 -2.39
N HIS A 56 -3.28 7.50 -2.38
CA HIS A 56 -3.95 6.26 -2.01
C HIS A 56 -4.54 6.24 -0.59
N ASP A 57 -3.93 6.96 0.35
CA ASP A 57 -4.37 7.06 1.75
C ASP A 57 -5.14 8.35 2.05
N LEU A 58 -5.25 9.30 1.10
CA LEU A 58 -5.80 10.63 1.39
C LEU A 58 -7.25 10.60 1.86
N LEU A 59 -8.11 9.80 1.23
CA LEU A 59 -9.53 9.70 1.60
C LEU A 59 -9.75 8.88 2.88
N GLU A 60 -8.79 8.04 3.29
CA GLU A 60 -8.88 7.21 4.49
C GLU A 60 -8.30 7.93 5.71
N ASP A 61 -7.17 8.64 5.55
CA ASP A 61 -6.35 9.12 6.65
C ASP A 61 -6.29 10.66 6.79
N THR A 62 -6.98 11.40 5.92
CA THR A 62 -6.96 12.88 5.93
C THR A 62 -8.35 13.49 5.73
N ASP A 63 -8.42 14.82 5.73
CA ASP A 63 -9.61 15.59 5.38
C ASP A 63 -9.77 15.85 3.87
N ALA A 64 -9.02 15.14 3.02
CA ALA A 64 -9.11 15.31 1.57
C ALA A 64 -10.49 14.88 1.05
N THR A 65 -11.04 15.66 0.13
CA THR A 65 -12.33 15.38 -0.50
C THR A 65 -12.18 14.76 -1.90
N GLU A 66 -13.24 14.10 -2.38
CA GLU A 66 -13.28 13.55 -3.75
C GLU A 66 -13.10 14.67 -4.80
N GLU A 67 -13.64 15.87 -4.56
CA GLU A 67 -13.48 17.03 -5.42
C GLU A 67 -12.03 17.50 -5.52
N GLU A 68 -11.31 17.51 -4.40
CA GLU A 68 -9.88 17.84 -4.38
C GLU A 68 -9.06 16.78 -5.12
N ILE A 69 -9.33 15.48 -4.89
CA ILE A 69 -8.68 14.38 -5.64
C ILE A 69 -8.94 14.51 -7.14
N LEU A 70 -10.17 14.85 -7.53
CA LEU A 70 -10.54 15.08 -8.93
C LEU A 70 -9.82 16.29 -9.52
N PHE A 71 -9.66 17.37 -8.76
CA PHE A 71 -9.02 18.61 -9.20
C PHE A 71 -7.50 18.43 -9.41
N PHE A 72 -6.81 17.83 -8.44
CA PHE A 72 -5.35 17.61 -8.51
C PHE A 72 -4.96 16.37 -9.32
N GLY A 73 -5.90 15.46 -9.52
CA GLY A 73 -5.73 14.24 -10.30
C GLY A 73 -6.55 14.24 -11.59
N ASN A 74 -7.49 13.33 -11.68
CA ASN A 74 -8.53 13.21 -12.71
C ASN A 74 -9.54 12.12 -12.30
N LYS A 75 -10.55 11.84 -13.16
CA LYS A 75 -11.58 10.82 -12.89
C LYS A 75 -11.02 9.40 -12.72
N LYS A 76 -9.95 9.02 -13.44
CA LYS A 76 -9.33 7.70 -13.33
C LYS A 76 -8.62 7.56 -11.98
N ILE A 77 -7.84 8.58 -11.59
CA ILE A 77 -7.14 8.62 -10.30
C ILE A 77 -8.16 8.56 -9.16
N LEU A 78 -9.21 9.37 -9.19
CA LEU A 78 -10.27 9.33 -8.17
C LEU A 78 -10.91 7.93 -8.08
N HIS A 79 -11.21 7.30 -9.21
CA HIS A 79 -11.76 5.95 -9.22
C HIS A 79 -10.84 4.95 -8.53
N SER A 80 -9.55 4.92 -8.89
CA SER A 80 -8.58 4.00 -8.29
C SER A 80 -8.36 4.30 -6.81
N VAL A 81 -8.29 5.57 -6.38
CA VAL A 81 -8.18 5.95 -4.96
C VAL A 81 -9.39 5.46 -4.16
N LYS A 82 -10.61 5.60 -4.69
CA LYS A 82 -11.83 5.08 -4.04
C LYS A 82 -11.82 3.56 -3.89
N LEU A 83 -11.27 2.82 -4.84
CA LEU A 83 -11.09 1.37 -4.72
C LEU A 83 -10.07 1.00 -3.62
N LEU A 84 -9.08 1.85 -3.38
CA LEU A 84 -8.04 1.66 -2.37
C LEU A 84 -8.51 2.04 -0.96
N THR A 85 -9.53 2.90 -0.85
CA THR A 85 -10.09 3.39 0.42
C THR A 85 -11.04 2.36 1.03
N LYS A 86 -10.76 1.91 2.26
CA LYS A 86 -11.65 1.00 3.01
C LYS A 86 -12.82 1.78 3.61
N GLN A 87 -14.03 1.40 3.25
CA GLN A 87 -15.26 1.95 3.85
C GLN A 87 -15.54 1.30 5.21
N SER A 88 -16.32 1.96 6.08
CA SER A 88 -16.57 1.50 7.46
C SER A 88 -17.11 0.07 7.60
N ASN A 89 -17.79 -0.45 6.59
CA ASN A 89 -18.37 -1.81 6.58
C ASN A 89 -17.86 -2.65 5.39
N TYR A 90 -16.60 -2.45 4.97
CA TYR A 90 -16.06 -3.19 3.83
C TYR A 90 -15.96 -4.69 4.13
N VAL A 91 -16.21 -5.50 3.10
CA VAL A 91 -15.95 -6.93 3.11
C VAL A 91 -14.64 -7.16 2.35
N MET A 92 -13.66 -7.77 3.00
CA MET A 92 -12.30 -7.93 2.47
C MET A 92 -12.27 -8.56 1.08
N GLN A 93 -13.05 -9.61 0.84
CA GLN A 93 -13.14 -10.24 -0.47
C GLN A 93 -13.57 -9.25 -1.55
N ASN A 94 -14.65 -8.48 -1.32
CA ASN A 94 -15.16 -7.52 -2.30
C ASN A 94 -14.18 -6.38 -2.54
N TYR A 95 -13.47 -5.94 -1.49
CA TYR A 95 -12.45 -4.92 -1.56
C TYR A 95 -11.28 -5.37 -2.46
N VAL A 96 -10.73 -6.55 -2.20
CA VAL A 96 -9.62 -7.12 -2.99
C VAL A 96 -10.05 -7.40 -4.43
N GLU A 97 -11.24 -7.95 -4.65
CA GLU A 97 -11.79 -8.18 -5.99
C GLU A 97 -12.00 -6.87 -6.77
N GLY A 98 -12.42 -5.80 -6.09
CA GLY A 98 -12.53 -4.47 -6.70
C GLY A 98 -11.18 -3.94 -7.16
N ILE A 99 -10.17 -4.01 -6.30
CA ILE A 99 -8.80 -3.60 -6.61
C ILE A 99 -8.24 -4.38 -7.81
N ARG A 100 -8.45 -5.71 -7.87
CA ARG A 100 -7.95 -6.57 -8.95
C ARG A 100 -8.49 -6.21 -10.34
N LYS A 101 -9.62 -5.50 -10.42
CA LYS A 101 -10.25 -5.08 -11.69
C LYS A 101 -9.69 -3.76 -12.23
N ASP A 102 -8.91 -3.02 -11.44
CA ASP A 102 -8.29 -1.77 -11.85
C ASP A 102 -6.76 -1.89 -11.79
N ALA A 103 -6.11 -1.76 -12.94
CA ALA A 103 -4.66 -2.00 -13.05
C ALA A 103 -3.83 -1.00 -12.20
N ALA A 104 -4.27 0.25 -12.07
CA ALA A 104 -3.58 1.24 -11.26
C ALA A 104 -3.76 0.93 -9.76
N ALA A 105 -4.99 0.65 -9.31
CA ALA A 105 -5.25 0.28 -7.92
C ALA A 105 -4.52 -1.02 -7.52
N PHE A 106 -4.49 -2.03 -8.41
CA PHE A 106 -3.77 -3.28 -8.17
C PHE A 106 -2.27 -3.05 -7.98
N LEU A 107 -1.65 -2.30 -8.89
CA LEU A 107 -0.23 -1.98 -8.82
C LEU A 107 0.10 -1.14 -7.57
N VAL A 108 -0.71 -0.12 -7.27
CA VAL A 108 -0.53 0.73 -6.09
C VAL A 108 -0.68 -0.07 -4.80
N LYS A 109 -1.71 -0.95 -4.70
CA LYS A 109 -1.89 -1.78 -3.51
C LYS A 109 -0.76 -2.76 -3.29
N GLY A 110 -0.21 -3.34 -4.36
CA GLY A 110 0.99 -4.17 -4.29
C GLY A 110 2.21 -3.39 -3.80
N ALA A 111 2.43 -2.18 -4.32
CA ALA A 111 3.53 -1.31 -3.91
C ALA A 111 3.39 -0.82 -2.46
N ASP A 112 2.18 -0.45 -2.04
CA ASP A 112 1.85 -0.12 -0.64
C ASP A 112 2.16 -1.30 0.29
N ARG A 113 1.66 -2.49 -0.04
CA ARG A 113 1.90 -3.70 0.76
C ARG A 113 3.39 -4.01 0.89
N LEU A 114 4.13 -3.95 -0.23
CA LEU A 114 5.57 -4.19 -0.26
C LEU A 114 6.34 -3.17 0.61
N HIS A 115 6.01 -1.88 0.48
CA HIS A 115 6.67 -0.84 1.29
C HIS A 115 6.37 -1.02 2.79
N ASN A 116 5.12 -1.33 3.13
CA ASN A 116 4.74 -1.55 4.53
C ASN A 116 5.40 -2.80 5.12
N LEU A 117 5.52 -3.92 4.39
CA LEU A 117 6.27 -5.11 4.84
C LEU A 117 7.72 -4.75 5.17
N ARG A 118 8.39 -4.00 4.29
CA ARG A 118 9.79 -3.58 4.48
C ARG A 118 9.98 -2.61 5.66
N SER A 119 9.00 -1.76 5.93
CA SER A 119 9.07 -0.79 7.03
C SER A 119 8.55 -1.33 8.37
N ALA A 120 7.84 -2.45 8.38
CA ALA A 120 7.28 -3.06 9.59
C ALA A 120 8.32 -3.70 10.53
N VAL A 121 9.59 -3.74 10.17
CA VAL A 121 10.66 -4.33 10.99
C VAL A 121 10.76 -3.69 12.39
N CYS A 122 10.38 -2.42 12.53
CA CYS A 122 10.38 -1.68 13.79
C CYS A 122 9.05 -1.78 14.56
N ALA A 123 8.04 -2.47 14.02
CA ALA A 123 6.75 -2.66 14.67
C ALA A 123 6.83 -3.76 15.74
N ASP A 124 5.82 -3.82 16.62
CA ASP A 124 5.68 -4.90 17.59
C ASP A 124 5.38 -6.25 16.92
N THR A 125 5.60 -7.33 17.65
CA THR A 125 5.43 -8.71 17.16
C THR A 125 3.99 -9.01 16.73
N GLU A 126 2.99 -8.47 17.43
CA GLU A 126 1.58 -8.72 17.09
C GLU A 126 1.18 -8.03 15.79
N PHE A 127 1.62 -6.78 15.59
CA PHE A 127 1.43 -6.06 14.34
C PHE A 127 2.08 -6.82 13.16
N LYS A 128 3.37 -7.20 13.30
CA LYS A 128 4.10 -7.97 12.28
C LYS A 128 3.34 -9.24 11.90
N ARG A 129 2.94 -10.01 12.89
CA ARG A 129 2.21 -11.27 12.71
C ARG A 129 0.92 -11.05 11.93
N ARG A 130 0.05 -10.15 12.38
CA ARG A 130 -1.22 -9.83 11.72
C ARG A 130 -1.00 -9.36 10.28
N TYR A 131 0.00 -8.53 10.06
CA TYR A 131 0.29 -7.98 8.73
C TYR A 131 0.81 -9.05 7.77
N ILE A 132 1.63 -9.98 8.25
CA ILE A 132 2.09 -11.16 7.50
C ILE A 132 0.90 -12.02 7.07
N TYR A 133 0.02 -12.41 7.99
CA TYR A 133 -1.14 -13.24 7.68
C TYR A 133 -2.09 -12.56 6.69
N GLU A 134 -2.44 -11.31 6.93
CA GLU A 134 -3.29 -10.57 5.97
C GLU A 134 -2.65 -10.53 4.58
N THR A 135 -1.31 -10.41 4.52
CA THR A 135 -0.60 -10.43 3.24
C THR A 135 -0.66 -11.81 2.58
N ILE A 136 -0.49 -12.88 3.33
CA ILE A 136 -0.57 -14.26 2.83
C ILE A 136 -1.97 -14.55 2.27
N ASP A 137 -3.00 -14.18 3.02
CA ASP A 137 -4.38 -14.50 2.65
C ASP A 137 -4.86 -13.72 1.42
N TRP A 138 -4.36 -12.49 1.21
CA TRP A 138 -5.00 -11.58 0.26
C TRP A 138 -4.09 -10.94 -0.80
N TYR A 139 -2.76 -10.84 -0.55
CA TYR A 139 -1.90 -9.93 -1.33
C TYR A 139 -0.62 -10.56 -1.88
N LEU A 140 -0.38 -11.87 -1.69
CA LEU A 140 0.88 -12.52 -2.08
C LEU A 140 1.24 -12.35 -3.56
N ASP A 141 0.25 -12.33 -4.42
CA ASP A 141 0.39 -12.28 -5.88
C ASP A 141 0.31 -10.86 -6.47
N PHE A 142 0.21 -9.83 -5.63
CA PHE A 142 0.11 -8.44 -6.11
C PHE A 142 1.42 -7.93 -6.72
N LEU A 143 2.55 -8.29 -6.14
CA LEU A 143 3.88 -8.06 -6.72
C LEU A 143 4.79 -9.27 -6.45
N PRO A 144 5.71 -9.59 -7.38
CA PRO A 144 6.59 -10.76 -7.23
C PRO A 144 7.57 -10.66 -6.04
N GLU A 145 7.81 -9.47 -5.50
CA GLU A 145 8.67 -9.25 -4.33
C GLU A 145 7.97 -9.46 -2.98
N ILE A 146 6.65 -9.49 -2.95
CA ILE A 146 5.88 -9.62 -1.70
C ILE A 146 6.22 -10.91 -0.94
N PRO A 147 6.28 -12.11 -1.57
CA PRO A 147 6.64 -13.33 -0.86
C PRO A 147 8.01 -13.25 -0.16
N SER A 148 9.02 -12.65 -0.82
CA SER A 148 10.34 -12.46 -0.19
C SER A 148 10.27 -11.49 1.00
N ALA A 149 9.57 -10.36 0.83
CA ALA A 149 9.38 -9.38 1.91
C ALA A 149 8.64 -9.96 3.12
N VAL A 150 7.66 -10.84 2.90
CA VAL A 150 6.98 -11.58 3.97
C VAL A 150 7.96 -12.47 4.73
N LYS A 151 8.81 -13.24 4.02
CA LYS A 151 9.84 -14.07 4.66
C LYS A 151 10.84 -13.25 5.47
N GLU A 152 11.32 -12.13 4.91
CA GLU A 152 12.24 -11.22 5.58
C GLU A 152 11.62 -10.65 6.86
N LEU A 153 10.37 -10.20 6.81
CA LEU A 153 9.66 -9.71 8.00
C LEU A 153 9.45 -10.81 9.03
N ALA A 154 9.09 -12.04 8.59
CA ALA A 154 8.91 -13.18 9.47
C ALA A 154 10.18 -13.57 10.23
N GLN A 155 11.37 -13.40 9.64
CA GLN A 155 12.64 -13.65 10.31
C GLN A 155 12.93 -12.66 11.45
N THR A 156 12.23 -11.54 11.53
CA THR A 156 12.32 -10.57 12.62
C THR A 156 11.37 -10.83 13.77
N LEU A 157 10.58 -11.92 13.72
CA LEU A 157 9.72 -12.34 14.81
C LEU A 157 10.53 -13.10 15.89
N ASP A 158 10.20 -12.84 17.14
CA ASP A 158 10.81 -13.54 18.29
C ASP A 158 10.37 -15.01 18.39
N VAL A 159 9.25 -15.35 17.73
CA VAL A 159 8.66 -16.69 17.69
C VAL A 159 8.54 -17.14 16.24
N PRO A 160 8.97 -18.38 15.89
CA PRO A 160 8.83 -18.90 14.55
C PRO A 160 7.37 -18.87 14.06
N LEU A 161 7.14 -18.48 12.82
CA LEU A 161 5.79 -18.45 12.21
C LEU A 161 5.04 -19.78 12.36
N LYS A 162 5.74 -20.92 12.24
CA LYS A 162 5.17 -22.26 12.40
C LYS A 162 4.52 -22.52 13.77
N ASP A 163 4.93 -21.77 14.80
CA ASP A 163 4.41 -21.88 16.17
C ASP A 163 3.25 -20.91 16.43
N LEU A 164 2.82 -20.17 15.40
CA LEU A 164 1.70 -19.24 15.48
C LEU A 164 0.39 -19.95 15.10
N PRO A 165 -0.72 -19.74 15.82
CA PRO A 165 -1.93 -20.57 15.71
C PRO A 165 -2.72 -20.46 14.38
N PHE A 166 -2.20 -19.78 13.37
CA PHE A 166 -2.92 -19.49 12.10
C PHE A 166 -2.11 -19.77 10.84
N ILE A 167 -1.12 -20.68 10.86
CA ILE A 167 -0.42 -21.07 9.64
C ILE A 167 -1.13 -22.26 9.02
N TYR A 168 -1.74 -22.05 7.84
CA TYR A 168 -2.34 -23.11 7.03
C TYR A 168 -1.29 -23.89 6.23
N GLU A 169 -0.19 -23.24 5.83
CA GLU A 169 0.93 -23.90 5.16
C GLU A 169 2.28 -23.33 5.64
N PRO A 170 3.31 -24.17 5.84
CA PRO A 170 4.66 -23.69 6.10
C PRO A 170 5.16 -22.82 4.96
N ILE A 171 5.85 -21.71 5.30
CA ILE A 171 6.44 -20.79 4.32
C ILE A 171 7.34 -21.52 3.32
N GLU A 172 7.99 -22.61 3.75
CA GLU A 172 8.86 -23.45 2.93
C GLU A 172 8.10 -24.12 1.77
N ASN A 173 6.79 -24.30 1.89
CA ASN A 173 5.94 -24.93 0.87
C ASN A 173 5.34 -23.93 -0.12
N TRP A 174 5.54 -22.62 0.09
CA TRP A 174 5.05 -21.64 -0.88
C TRP A 174 5.83 -21.78 -2.18
N LYS A 175 5.11 -22.08 -3.24
CA LYS A 175 5.66 -22.02 -4.60
C LYS A 175 5.91 -20.55 -4.92
N ILE A 176 7.15 -20.13 -4.79
CA ILE A 176 7.67 -18.80 -5.12
C ILE A 176 8.37 -18.92 -6.46
#